data_ac61e840cf9ddbe16ffe13c6b5efa442
#
_entry.id   ac61e840cf9ddbe16ffe13c6b5efa442
#
_cell.length_a   1.000
_cell.length_b   1.000
_cell.length_c   1.000
_cell.angle_alpha   90.00
_cell.angle_beta   90.00
_cell.angle_gamma   90.00
#
_symmetry.space_group_name_H-M   'P 1'
#
loop_
_entity.id
_entity.type
_entity.pdbx_description
1 polymer ?
#
loop_
_entity_poly.entity_id
_entity_poly.type
_entity_poly.pdbx_seq_one_letter_code
_entity_poly.pdbx_strand_id
1 'polypeptide(L)'
;MLATIALFVLVTLLGLVVGSWIDYAATAIPAEHSPWRLPACPECAARWRGVALLPLVGALIARRCNACDAPISRMRPLTEATTGILFALALWRAASATEFTALAIFTVMLLLILRIDWQNHLIFQNTIIVGIMIALAYAAILSPEPRALLWSLVAAVGAAALFLFLYFLALLIYRRRALGFGDVLLAALIGAMAGQQAFLAIFIGMILGAAGGLLLVALRVRTMRDYIPYGAYLCAGTIIALFVR
;
A
#
# COMPACT_ATOMS: atom_id res chain seq x y z
N MET A 1 32.22 4.01 5.16
CA MET A 1 31.35 3.94 6.34
C MET A 1 30.49 5.18 6.51
N LEU A 2 31.03 6.40 6.64
CA LEU A 2 30.22 7.63 6.78
C LEU A 2 29.25 7.87 5.60
N ALA A 3 29.71 7.70 4.36
CA ALA A 3 28.87 7.88 3.17
C ALA A 3 27.70 6.89 3.13
N THR A 4 27.92 5.64 3.56
CA THR A 4 26.86 4.62 3.60
C THR A 4 25.81 4.98 4.67
N ILE A 5 26.26 5.41 5.86
CA ILE A 5 25.34 5.85 6.93
C ILE A 5 24.54 7.06 6.46
N ALA A 6 25.19 8.04 5.84
CA ALA A 6 24.53 9.23 5.31
C ALA A 6 23.45 8.87 4.26
N LEU A 7 23.74 7.92 3.36
CA LEU A 7 22.80 7.43 2.37
C LEU A 7 21.57 6.76 3.03
N PHE A 8 21.77 5.90 4.03
CA PHE A 8 20.67 5.28 4.77
C PHE A 8 19.79 6.31 5.47
N VAL A 9 20.40 7.29 6.12
CA VAL A 9 19.66 8.39 6.78
C VAL A 9 18.85 9.18 5.75
N LEU A 10 19.46 9.55 4.62
CA LEU A 10 18.80 10.31 3.56
C LEU A 10 17.59 9.54 2.98
N VAL A 11 17.77 8.26 2.67
CA VAL A 11 16.72 7.40 2.11
C VAL A 11 15.58 7.18 3.12
N THR A 12 15.92 7.02 4.41
CA THR A 12 14.91 6.91 5.47
C THR A 12 14.11 8.21 5.58
N LEU A 13 14.77 9.37 5.59
CA LEU A 13 14.10 10.67 5.63
C LEU A 13 13.21 10.89 4.40
N LEU A 14 13.67 10.49 3.21
CA LEU A 14 12.86 10.50 2.00
C LEU A 14 11.60 9.63 2.17
N GLY A 15 11.75 8.43 2.73
CA GLY A 15 10.63 7.53 3.02
C GLY A 15 9.62 8.15 4.00
N LEU A 16 10.08 8.86 5.05
CA LEU A 16 9.20 9.58 5.97
C LEU A 16 8.38 10.67 5.25
N VAL A 17 9.01 11.45 4.36
CA VAL A 17 8.34 12.51 3.57
C VAL A 17 7.32 11.88 2.62
N VAL A 18 7.70 10.79 1.92
CA VAL A 18 6.78 10.05 1.05
C VAL A 18 5.61 9.47 1.84
N GLY A 19 5.84 8.98 3.07
CA GLY A 19 4.78 8.51 3.97
C GLY A 19 3.77 9.61 4.34
N SER A 20 4.24 10.85 4.58
CA SER A 20 3.35 12.00 4.76
C SER A 20 2.48 12.26 3.53
N TRP A 21 3.07 12.14 2.33
CA TRP A 21 2.34 12.27 1.08
C TRP A 21 1.32 11.15 0.89
N ILE A 22 1.68 9.89 1.20
CA ILE A 22 0.76 8.73 1.13
C ILE A 22 -0.47 8.97 2.02
N ASP A 23 -0.29 9.41 3.27
CA ASP A 23 -1.41 9.67 4.18
C ASP A 23 -2.32 10.79 3.66
N TYR A 24 -1.73 11.87 3.10
CA TYR A 24 -2.49 12.93 2.44
C TYR A 24 -3.22 12.42 1.19
N ALA A 25 -2.53 11.71 0.29
CA ALA A 25 -3.10 11.19 -0.94
C ALA A 25 -4.24 10.19 -0.68
N ALA A 26 -4.11 9.37 0.37
CA ALA A 26 -5.15 8.43 0.77
C ALA A 26 -6.46 9.10 1.24
N THR A 27 -6.40 10.35 1.67
CA THR A 27 -7.60 11.15 1.98
C THR A 27 -8.06 11.99 0.79
N ALA A 28 -7.12 12.50 -0.01
CA ALA A 28 -7.42 13.38 -1.14
C ALA A 28 -8.07 12.64 -2.32
N ILE A 29 -7.57 11.43 -2.66
CA ILE A 29 -8.08 10.66 -3.80
C ILE A 29 -9.55 10.28 -3.65
N PRO A 30 -10.02 9.73 -2.51
CA PRO A 30 -11.44 9.44 -2.32
C PRO A 30 -12.33 10.67 -2.30
N ALA A 31 -11.79 11.84 -1.91
CA ALA A 31 -12.48 13.12 -1.91
C ALA A 31 -12.43 13.84 -3.28
N GLU A 32 -11.96 13.18 -4.34
CA GLU A 32 -11.78 13.72 -5.70
C GLU A 32 -10.86 14.96 -5.74
N HIS A 33 -9.98 15.11 -4.75
CA HIS A 33 -9.01 16.18 -4.71
C HIS A 33 -7.68 15.73 -5.34
N SER A 34 -6.95 16.71 -5.91
CA SER A 34 -5.64 16.40 -6.50
C SER A 34 -4.64 15.94 -5.44
N PRO A 35 -4.06 14.72 -5.56
CA PRO A 35 -3.06 14.22 -4.63
C PRO A 35 -1.69 14.90 -4.74
N TRP A 36 -1.50 15.73 -5.78
CA TRP A 36 -0.24 16.43 -6.07
C TRP A 36 -0.13 17.80 -5.38
N ARG A 37 -1.14 18.18 -4.60
CA ARG A 37 -1.06 19.41 -3.79
C ARG A 37 -0.20 19.17 -2.55
N LEU A 38 0.39 20.22 -2.02
CA LEU A 38 1.06 20.17 -0.72
C LEU A 38 0.07 19.72 0.36
N PRO A 39 0.55 18.93 1.35
CA PRO A 39 -0.31 18.49 2.44
C PRO A 39 -1.10 19.62 3.07
N ALA A 40 -2.41 19.45 3.11
CA ALA A 40 -3.37 20.43 3.59
C ALA A 40 -4.40 19.73 4.48
N CYS A 41 -5.15 20.52 5.25
CA CYS A 41 -6.26 20.00 6.02
C CYS A 41 -7.36 19.47 5.09
N PRO A 42 -7.86 18.24 5.30
CA PRO A 42 -8.92 17.67 4.46
C PRO A 42 -10.26 18.44 4.61
N GLU A 43 -10.51 19.07 5.77
CA GLU A 43 -11.76 19.78 6.04
C GLU A 43 -11.79 21.23 5.49
N CYS A 44 -10.71 22.00 5.71
CA CYS A 44 -10.70 23.42 5.36
C CYS A 44 -9.71 23.79 4.26
N ALA A 45 -8.99 22.81 3.69
CA ALA A 45 -7.95 22.99 2.67
C ALA A 45 -6.80 23.95 3.07
N ALA A 46 -6.73 24.37 4.34
CA ALA A 46 -5.61 25.18 4.83
C ALA A 46 -4.30 24.40 4.76
N ARG A 47 -3.28 24.99 4.16
CA ARG A 47 -1.95 24.38 4.05
C ARG A 47 -1.31 24.23 5.42
N TRP A 48 -0.75 23.07 5.68
CA TRP A 48 0.05 22.86 6.88
C TRP A 48 1.32 23.71 6.82
N ARG A 49 1.73 24.26 7.96
CA ARG A 49 2.89 25.14 8.07
C ARG A 49 3.74 24.78 9.30
N GLY A 50 5.00 25.14 9.26
CA GLY A 50 5.92 24.97 10.39
C GLY A 50 6.08 23.51 10.79
N VAL A 51 5.97 23.25 12.09
CA VAL A 51 6.18 21.92 12.69
C VAL A 51 5.25 20.86 12.12
N ALA A 52 4.03 21.22 11.72
CA ALA A 52 3.06 20.27 11.15
C ALA A 52 3.52 19.62 9.83
N LEU A 53 4.50 20.23 9.13
CA LEU A 53 5.11 19.66 7.92
C LEU A 53 6.21 18.64 8.21
N LEU A 54 6.80 18.67 9.42
CA LEU A 54 7.88 17.75 9.77
C LEU A 54 7.32 16.34 9.94
N PRO A 55 7.84 15.35 9.20
CA PRO A 55 7.45 13.97 9.37
C PRO A 55 7.69 13.49 10.82
N LEU A 56 6.85 12.64 11.31
CA LEU A 56 6.77 12.10 12.68
C LEU A 56 6.54 13.19 13.74
N VAL A 57 7.40 14.21 13.81
CA VAL A 57 7.32 15.27 14.80
C VAL A 57 6.02 16.06 14.65
N GLY A 58 5.70 16.48 13.42
CA GLY A 58 4.46 17.18 13.12
C GLY A 58 3.22 16.32 13.39
N ALA A 59 3.28 15.05 13.02
CA ALA A 59 2.18 14.11 13.24
C ALA A 59 1.91 13.82 14.73
N LEU A 60 2.94 13.89 15.57
CA LEU A 60 2.81 13.64 17.03
C LEU A 60 2.41 14.90 17.80
N ILE A 61 2.89 16.07 17.39
CA ILE A 61 2.68 17.35 18.11
C ILE A 61 1.43 18.07 17.59
N ALA A 62 1.30 18.23 16.27
CA ALA A 62 0.17 18.91 15.65
C ALA A 62 -1.01 17.96 15.46
N ARG A 63 -1.77 17.71 16.52
CA ARG A 63 -2.92 16.80 16.48
C ARG A 63 -4.19 17.40 15.88
N ARG A 64 -4.22 18.72 15.69
CA ARG A 64 -5.36 19.45 15.17
C ARG A 64 -4.92 20.49 14.15
N CYS A 65 -5.81 20.82 13.24
CA CYS A 65 -5.60 21.89 12.27
C CYS A 65 -5.64 23.26 12.96
N ASN A 66 -4.66 24.11 12.69
CA ASN A 66 -4.58 25.45 13.28
C ASN A 66 -5.66 26.40 12.75
N ALA A 67 -6.34 26.06 11.65
CA ALA A 67 -7.33 26.93 11.02
C ALA A 67 -8.78 26.55 11.35
N CYS A 68 -9.10 25.24 11.50
CA CYS A 68 -10.47 24.77 11.71
C CYS A 68 -10.59 23.78 12.88
N ASP A 69 -9.51 23.53 13.63
CA ASP A 69 -9.45 22.61 14.77
C ASP A 69 -9.79 21.14 14.44
N ALA A 70 -9.94 20.80 13.16
CA ALA A 70 -10.20 19.42 12.73
C ALA A 70 -9.05 18.48 13.12
N PRO A 71 -9.33 17.24 13.54
CA PRO A 71 -8.30 16.29 13.96
C PRO A 71 -7.46 15.85 12.76
N ILE A 72 -6.13 15.83 12.93
CA ILE A 72 -5.19 15.26 11.97
C ILE A 72 -5.19 13.73 12.13
N SER A 73 -5.03 13.00 11.02
CA SER A 73 -5.05 11.54 11.00
C SER A 73 -4.10 10.94 12.04
N ARG A 74 -4.63 10.09 12.93
CA ARG A 74 -3.83 9.36 13.92
C ARG A 74 -2.94 8.29 13.28
N MET A 75 -3.24 7.90 12.05
CA MET A 75 -2.46 6.91 11.30
C MET A 75 -1.26 7.52 10.57
N ARG A 76 -1.22 8.85 10.44
CA ARG A 76 -0.14 9.55 9.77
C ARG A 76 1.25 9.16 10.29
N PRO A 77 1.56 9.21 11.61
CA PRO A 77 2.88 8.85 12.09
C PRO A 77 3.23 7.39 11.83
N LEU A 78 2.24 6.49 11.85
CA LEU A 78 2.44 5.09 11.51
C LEU A 78 2.78 4.91 10.04
N THR A 79 2.06 5.58 9.14
CA THR A 79 2.33 5.54 7.69
C THR A 79 3.73 6.10 7.40
N GLU A 80 4.09 7.23 8.00
CA GLU A 80 5.41 7.85 7.85
C GLU A 80 6.52 6.90 8.33
N ALA A 81 6.42 6.37 9.55
CA ALA A 81 7.41 5.45 10.12
C ALA A 81 7.55 4.17 9.27
N THR A 82 6.43 3.57 8.88
CA THR A 82 6.43 2.34 8.07
C THR A 82 7.10 2.59 6.72
N THR A 83 6.78 3.70 6.04
CA THR A 83 7.40 4.03 4.75
C THR A 83 8.90 4.29 4.91
N GLY A 84 9.32 5.01 5.95
CA GLY A 84 10.74 5.24 6.25
C GLY A 84 11.52 3.95 6.47
N ILE A 85 10.97 3.04 7.28
CA ILE A 85 11.58 1.72 7.53
C ILE A 85 11.66 0.89 6.25
N LEU A 86 10.58 0.83 5.46
CA LEU A 86 10.55 0.06 4.23
C LEU A 86 11.52 0.61 3.17
N PHE A 87 11.73 1.93 3.11
CA PHE A 87 12.72 2.53 2.22
C PHE A 87 14.15 2.17 2.65
N ALA A 88 14.44 2.19 3.97
CA ALA A 88 15.73 1.74 4.49
C ALA A 88 15.96 0.24 4.21
N LEU A 89 14.94 -0.60 4.42
CA LEU A 89 14.99 -2.03 4.09
C LEU A 89 15.16 -2.25 2.58
N ALA A 90 14.49 -1.47 1.72
CA ALA A 90 14.65 -1.55 0.28
C ALA A 90 16.09 -1.23 -0.14
N LEU A 91 16.69 -0.19 0.46
CA LEU A 91 18.10 0.15 0.20
C LEU A 91 19.05 -0.95 0.66
N TRP A 92 18.79 -1.54 1.82
CA TRP A 92 19.62 -2.63 2.36
C TRP A 92 19.55 -3.88 1.50
N ARG A 93 18.37 -4.17 0.94
CA ARG A 93 18.08 -5.38 0.20
C ARG A 93 18.46 -5.31 -1.28
N ALA A 94 18.30 -4.15 -1.90
CA ALA A 94 18.48 -3.99 -3.33
C ALA A 94 19.94 -4.18 -3.76
N ALA A 95 20.16 -5.04 -4.76
CA ALA A 95 21.47 -5.25 -5.35
C ALA A 95 21.84 -4.16 -6.36
N SER A 96 20.86 -3.37 -6.83
CA SER A 96 21.05 -2.30 -7.81
C SER A 96 20.13 -1.12 -7.55
N ALA A 97 20.45 0.05 -8.13
CA ALA A 97 19.59 1.23 -8.06
C ALA A 97 18.23 1.00 -8.72
N THR A 98 18.16 0.20 -9.77
CA THR A 98 16.91 -0.15 -10.45
C THR A 98 16.01 -1.01 -9.57
N GLU A 99 16.57 -2.00 -8.86
CA GLU A 99 15.83 -2.83 -7.90
C GLU A 99 15.33 -2.01 -6.72
N PHE A 100 16.17 -1.13 -6.16
CA PHE A 100 15.76 -0.19 -5.12
C PHE A 100 14.57 0.67 -5.57
N THR A 101 14.65 1.26 -6.76
CA THR A 101 13.60 2.13 -7.30
C THR A 101 12.29 1.36 -7.49
N ALA A 102 12.35 0.12 -7.99
CA ALA A 102 11.17 -0.73 -8.14
C ALA A 102 10.54 -1.06 -6.78
N LEU A 103 11.34 -1.51 -5.80
CA LEU A 103 10.86 -1.80 -4.45
C LEU A 103 10.24 -0.55 -3.78
N ALA A 104 10.85 0.61 -3.94
CA ALA A 104 10.34 1.87 -3.42
C ALA A 104 8.99 2.24 -4.04
N ILE A 105 8.87 2.18 -5.38
CA ILE A 105 7.62 2.47 -6.10
C ILE A 105 6.53 1.48 -5.71
N PHE A 106 6.83 0.17 -5.69
CA PHE A 106 5.86 -0.87 -5.30
C PHE A 106 5.40 -0.68 -3.85
N THR A 107 6.31 -0.37 -2.94
CA THR A 107 6.00 -0.05 -1.54
C THR A 107 5.04 1.14 -1.44
N VAL A 108 5.32 2.23 -2.15
CA VAL A 108 4.47 3.43 -2.18
C VAL A 108 3.06 3.08 -2.67
N MET A 109 2.95 2.35 -3.77
CA MET A 109 1.66 1.96 -4.35
C MET A 109 0.87 1.05 -3.41
N LEU A 110 1.52 0.03 -2.84
CA LEU A 110 0.88 -0.91 -1.92
C LEU A 110 0.43 -0.23 -0.63
N LEU A 111 1.26 0.67 -0.05
CA LEU A 111 0.88 1.44 1.12
C LEU A 111 -0.25 2.43 0.83
N LEU A 112 -0.27 3.05 -0.34
CA LEU A 112 -1.36 3.95 -0.74
C LEU A 112 -2.68 3.18 -0.86
N ILE A 113 -2.69 2.03 -1.55
CA ILE A 113 -3.87 1.17 -1.67
C ILE A 113 -4.31 0.66 -0.29
N LEU A 114 -3.36 0.19 0.54
CA LEU A 114 -3.62 -0.24 1.91
C LEU A 114 -4.30 0.85 2.72
N ARG A 115 -3.79 2.09 2.66
CA ARG A 115 -4.34 3.22 3.41
C ARG A 115 -5.75 3.60 2.94
N ILE A 116 -5.99 3.60 1.64
CA ILE A 116 -7.31 3.90 1.07
C ILE A 116 -8.30 2.80 1.46
N ASP A 117 -7.94 1.53 1.29
CA ASP A 117 -8.81 0.40 1.62
C ASP A 117 -9.12 0.33 3.13
N TRP A 118 -8.13 0.61 3.97
CA TRP A 118 -8.31 0.65 5.43
C TRP A 118 -9.31 1.73 5.89
N GLN A 119 -9.33 2.87 5.21
CA GLN A 119 -10.19 4.01 5.59
C GLN A 119 -11.56 3.96 4.93
N ASN A 120 -11.60 3.62 3.64
CA ASN A 120 -12.77 3.84 2.79
C ASN A 120 -13.36 2.53 2.24
N HIS A 121 -12.64 1.40 2.40
CA HIS A 121 -13.02 0.12 1.78
C HIS A 121 -13.20 0.23 0.25
N LEU A 122 -12.38 1.06 -0.38
CA LEU A 122 -12.40 1.34 -1.81
C LEU A 122 -11.05 1.01 -2.44
N ILE A 123 -11.11 0.41 -3.62
CA ILE A 123 -9.93 0.14 -4.45
C ILE A 123 -10.13 0.86 -5.78
N PHE A 124 -9.26 1.85 -6.06
CA PHE A 124 -9.36 2.65 -7.27
C PHE A 124 -8.71 1.92 -8.46
N GLN A 125 -9.50 1.63 -9.49
CA GLN A 125 -9.06 0.91 -10.69
C GLN A 125 -7.89 1.61 -11.39
N ASN A 126 -7.92 2.93 -11.49
CA ASN A 126 -6.86 3.71 -12.13
C ASN A 126 -5.51 3.49 -11.44
N THR A 127 -5.47 3.46 -10.11
CA THR A 127 -4.25 3.20 -9.34
C THR A 127 -3.70 1.80 -9.63
N ILE A 128 -4.57 0.81 -9.73
CA ILE A 128 -4.18 -0.57 -10.04
C ILE A 128 -3.65 -0.69 -11.47
N ILE A 129 -4.35 -0.12 -12.46
CA ILE A 129 -3.92 -0.19 -13.86
C ILE A 129 -2.53 0.44 -14.03
N VAL A 130 -2.32 1.62 -13.47
CA VAL A 130 -0.99 2.28 -13.49
C VAL A 130 0.05 1.40 -12.80
N GLY A 131 -0.29 0.76 -11.68
CA GLY A 131 0.61 -0.15 -10.97
C GLY A 131 1.00 -1.38 -11.80
N ILE A 132 0.04 -2.00 -12.47
CA ILE A 132 0.30 -3.14 -13.37
C ILE A 132 1.24 -2.71 -14.51
N MET A 133 0.97 -1.55 -15.13
CA MET A 133 1.83 -1.03 -16.20
C MET A 133 3.28 -0.80 -15.73
N ILE A 134 3.45 -0.20 -14.55
CA ILE A 134 4.78 0.03 -13.97
C ILE A 134 5.47 -1.30 -13.66
N ALA A 135 4.76 -2.27 -13.07
CA ALA A 135 5.32 -3.57 -12.72
C ALA A 135 5.76 -4.36 -13.96
N LEU A 136 4.93 -4.38 -15.01
CA LEU A 136 5.26 -5.05 -16.27
C LEU A 136 6.39 -4.34 -17.01
N ALA A 137 6.41 -3.01 -17.02
CA ALA A 137 7.50 -2.23 -17.61
C ALA A 137 8.84 -2.51 -16.89
N TYR A 138 8.83 -2.55 -15.56
CA TYR A 138 10.02 -2.95 -14.79
C TYR A 138 10.47 -4.37 -15.15
N ALA A 139 9.56 -5.33 -15.17
CA ALA A 139 9.87 -6.71 -15.51
C ALA A 139 10.39 -6.89 -16.93
N ALA A 140 9.92 -6.08 -17.89
CA ALA A 140 10.31 -6.16 -19.29
C ALA A 140 11.67 -5.49 -19.60
N ILE A 141 11.97 -4.37 -18.92
CA ILE A 141 13.05 -3.46 -19.35
C ILE A 141 14.20 -3.40 -18.34
N LEU A 142 13.88 -3.43 -17.05
CA LEU A 142 14.83 -3.11 -15.98
C LEU A 142 15.20 -4.31 -15.11
N SER A 143 14.44 -5.39 -15.16
CA SER A 143 14.74 -6.59 -14.38
C SER A 143 15.95 -7.33 -14.94
N PRO A 144 16.90 -7.75 -14.09
CA PRO A 144 18.03 -8.57 -14.53
C PRO A 144 17.61 -10.01 -14.87
N GLU A 145 16.43 -10.44 -14.49
CA GLU A 145 15.93 -11.80 -14.71
C GLU A 145 15.31 -11.95 -16.11
N PRO A 146 15.83 -12.83 -16.99
CA PRO A 146 15.40 -12.91 -18.39
C PRO A 146 13.95 -13.39 -18.55
N ARG A 147 13.35 -13.99 -17.52
CA ARG A 147 11.96 -14.48 -17.53
C ARG A 147 11.04 -13.67 -16.64
N ALA A 148 11.49 -12.51 -16.12
CA ALA A 148 10.71 -11.68 -15.20
C ALA A 148 9.36 -11.29 -15.77
N LEU A 149 9.32 -10.82 -17.01
CA LEU A 149 8.06 -10.45 -17.68
C LEU A 149 7.09 -11.64 -17.80
N LEU A 150 7.60 -12.82 -18.19
CA LEU A 150 6.77 -14.02 -18.29
C LEU A 150 6.15 -14.38 -16.93
N TRP A 151 6.96 -14.40 -15.87
CA TRP A 151 6.47 -14.69 -14.52
C TRP A 151 5.50 -13.63 -14.01
N SER A 152 5.75 -12.36 -14.28
CA SER A 152 4.83 -11.27 -13.92
C SER A 152 3.49 -11.41 -14.63
N LEU A 153 3.48 -11.73 -15.92
CA LEU A 153 2.26 -11.94 -16.69
C LEU A 153 1.49 -13.18 -16.24
N VAL A 154 2.17 -14.32 -16.10
CA VAL A 154 1.55 -15.58 -15.66
C VAL A 154 0.96 -15.43 -14.26
N ALA A 155 1.71 -14.80 -13.35
CA ALA A 155 1.25 -14.56 -11.98
C ALA A 155 0.09 -13.55 -11.93
N ALA A 156 0.12 -12.48 -12.73
CA ALA A 156 -0.97 -11.51 -12.80
C ALA A 156 -2.28 -12.16 -13.29
N VAL A 157 -2.21 -12.91 -14.39
CA VAL A 157 -3.38 -13.60 -14.95
C VAL A 157 -3.85 -14.71 -14.02
N GLY A 158 -2.93 -15.51 -13.46
CA GLY A 158 -3.26 -16.60 -12.54
C GLY A 158 -3.91 -16.10 -11.24
N ALA A 159 -3.37 -15.05 -10.63
CA ALA A 159 -3.95 -14.43 -9.44
C ALA A 159 -5.31 -13.79 -9.72
N ALA A 160 -5.46 -13.09 -10.84
CA ALA A 160 -6.74 -12.53 -11.25
C ALA A 160 -7.78 -13.64 -11.50
N ALA A 161 -7.40 -14.72 -12.19
CA ALA A 161 -8.30 -15.85 -12.47
C ALA A 161 -8.74 -16.56 -11.17
N LEU A 162 -7.81 -16.77 -10.22
CA LEU A 162 -8.11 -17.34 -8.91
C LEU A 162 -9.12 -16.47 -8.15
N PHE A 163 -8.89 -15.16 -8.06
CA PHE A 163 -9.80 -14.25 -7.36
C PHE A 163 -11.13 -14.07 -8.08
N LEU A 164 -11.13 -14.10 -9.41
CA LEU A 164 -12.36 -14.09 -10.20
C LEU A 164 -13.18 -15.35 -9.95
N PHE A 165 -12.54 -16.52 -9.90
CA PHE A 165 -13.19 -17.77 -9.52
C PHE A 165 -13.80 -17.69 -8.12
N LEU A 166 -13.04 -17.20 -7.14
CA LEU A 166 -13.52 -17.00 -5.76
C LEU A 166 -14.68 -15.99 -5.71
N TYR A 167 -14.63 -14.95 -6.53
CA TYR A 167 -15.71 -13.95 -6.63
C TYR A 167 -17.01 -14.60 -7.11
N PHE A 168 -16.97 -15.39 -8.18
CA PHE A 168 -18.15 -16.09 -8.68
C PHE A 168 -18.62 -17.18 -7.74
N LEU A 169 -17.71 -17.93 -7.13
CA LEU A 169 -18.03 -18.95 -6.14
C LEU A 169 -18.74 -18.32 -4.92
N ALA A 170 -18.24 -17.22 -4.42
CA ALA A 170 -18.87 -16.49 -3.32
C ALA A 170 -20.26 -15.96 -3.70
N LEU A 171 -20.42 -15.44 -4.93
CA LEU A 171 -21.70 -15.00 -5.45
C LEU A 171 -22.71 -16.16 -5.55
N LEU A 172 -22.27 -17.33 -5.97
CA LEU A 172 -23.10 -18.53 -6.08
C LEU A 172 -23.56 -19.06 -4.70
N ILE A 173 -22.63 -19.11 -3.72
CA ILE A 173 -22.92 -19.66 -2.38
C ILE A 173 -23.75 -18.68 -1.55
N TYR A 174 -23.32 -17.44 -1.48
CA TYR A 174 -23.92 -16.44 -0.57
C TYR A 174 -25.04 -15.63 -1.21
N ARG A 175 -25.22 -15.72 -2.54
CA ARG A 175 -26.18 -14.93 -3.33
C ARG A 175 -26.07 -13.42 -3.10
N ARG A 176 -24.90 -12.96 -2.67
CA ARG A 176 -24.53 -11.55 -2.47
C ARG A 176 -23.03 -11.38 -2.71
N ARG A 177 -22.63 -10.14 -3.01
CA ARG A 177 -21.23 -9.81 -3.27
C ARG A 177 -20.43 -9.88 -1.95
N ALA A 178 -19.87 -11.04 -1.63
CA ALA A 178 -19.03 -11.23 -0.45
C ALA A 178 -17.56 -10.80 -0.69
N LEU A 179 -17.12 -10.78 -1.95
CA LEU A 179 -15.79 -10.29 -2.37
C LEU A 179 -15.98 -9.11 -3.32
N GLY A 180 -15.16 -8.08 -3.21
CA GLY A 180 -15.15 -6.93 -4.11
C GLY A 180 -14.47 -7.25 -5.45
N PHE A 181 -14.97 -6.71 -6.56
CA PHE A 181 -14.26 -6.82 -7.85
C PHE A 181 -12.89 -6.12 -7.81
N GLY A 182 -12.72 -5.11 -6.95
CA GLY A 182 -11.44 -4.47 -6.67
C GLY A 182 -10.37 -5.44 -6.19
N ASP A 183 -10.74 -6.47 -5.41
CA ASP A 183 -9.80 -7.48 -4.92
C ASP A 183 -9.27 -8.37 -6.06
N VAL A 184 -10.08 -8.61 -7.10
CA VAL A 184 -9.65 -9.32 -8.32
C VAL A 184 -8.57 -8.53 -9.06
N LEU A 185 -8.79 -7.23 -9.21
CA LEU A 185 -7.82 -6.32 -9.86
C LEU A 185 -6.54 -6.18 -9.00
N LEU A 186 -6.71 -6.09 -7.68
CA LEU A 186 -5.56 -6.04 -6.75
C LEU A 186 -4.73 -7.32 -6.82
N ALA A 187 -5.37 -8.49 -6.92
CA ALA A 187 -4.66 -9.76 -7.10
C ALA A 187 -3.85 -9.77 -8.40
N ALA A 188 -4.39 -9.22 -9.51
CA ALA A 188 -3.62 -9.04 -10.75
C ALA A 188 -2.39 -8.15 -10.54
N LEU A 189 -2.54 -7.04 -9.83
CA LEU A 189 -1.42 -6.14 -9.49
C LEU A 189 -0.36 -6.85 -8.65
N ILE A 190 -0.77 -7.59 -7.62
CA ILE A 190 0.13 -8.39 -6.78
C ILE A 190 0.90 -9.40 -7.63
N GLY A 191 0.20 -10.09 -8.54
CA GLY A 191 0.83 -11.01 -9.48
C GLY A 191 1.88 -10.33 -10.35
N ALA A 192 1.55 -9.16 -10.91
CA ALA A 192 2.47 -8.39 -11.76
C ALA A 192 3.72 -7.92 -10.99
N MET A 193 3.56 -7.47 -9.74
CA MET A 193 4.67 -6.97 -8.91
C MET A 193 5.54 -8.09 -8.34
N ALA A 194 4.91 -9.16 -7.84
CA ALA A 194 5.61 -10.23 -7.12
C ALA A 194 6.09 -11.38 -8.02
N GLY A 195 5.56 -11.53 -9.23
CA GLY A 195 5.95 -12.57 -10.16
C GLY A 195 5.90 -13.95 -9.52
N GLN A 196 7.02 -14.68 -9.46
CA GLN A 196 7.10 -16.01 -8.85
C GLN A 196 6.66 -16.06 -7.38
N GLN A 197 6.75 -14.94 -6.66
CA GLN A 197 6.38 -14.85 -5.24
C GLN A 197 4.90 -14.48 -5.02
N ALA A 198 4.12 -14.32 -6.09
CA ALA A 198 2.71 -13.89 -5.98
C ALA A 198 1.88 -14.84 -5.11
N PHE A 199 2.11 -16.16 -5.22
CA PHE A 199 1.43 -17.13 -4.35
C PHE A 199 1.75 -16.90 -2.87
N LEU A 200 3.03 -16.71 -2.52
CA LEU A 200 3.45 -16.42 -1.15
C LEU A 200 2.85 -15.09 -0.65
N ALA A 201 2.87 -14.06 -1.49
CA ALA A 201 2.30 -12.75 -1.18
C ALA A 201 0.81 -12.84 -0.84
N ILE A 202 0.03 -13.49 -1.70
CA ILE A 202 -1.40 -13.70 -1.50
C ILE A 202 -1.65 -14.56 -0.26
N PHE A 203 -0.91 -15.66 -0.09
CA PHE A 203 -1.06 -16.58 1.05
C PHE A 203 -0.81 -15.86 2.39
N ILE A 204 0.27 -15.07 2.49
CA ILE A 204 0.54 -14.25 3.68
C ILE A 204 -0.59 -13.25 3.90
N GLY A 205 -1.06 -12.56 2.84
CA GLY A 205 -2.17 -11.63 2.92
C GLY A 205 -3.47 -12.28 3.42
N MET A 206 -3.78 -13.48 2.94
CA MET A 206 -4.94 -14.26 3.40
C MET A 206 -4.84 -14.61 4.89
N ILE A 207 -3.67 -15.08 5.34
CA ILE A 207 -3.44 -15.38 6.77
C ILE A 207 -3.58 -14.12 7.62
N LEU A 208 -2.98 -13.00 7.20
CA LEU A 208 -3.11 -11.73 7.90
C LEU A 208 -4.55 -11.25 7.96
N GLY A 209 -5.31 -11.39 6.87
CA GLY A 209 -6.73 -11.05 6.80
C GLY A 209 -7.58 -11.90 7.72
N ALA A 210 -7.36 -13.22 7.72
CA ALA A 210 -8.06 -14.15 8.59
C ALA A 210 -7.74 -13.88 10.09
N ALA A 211 -6.45 -13.77 10.43
CA ALA A 211 -6.00 -13.48 11.79
C ALA A 211 -6.45 -12.10 12.27
N GLY A 212 -6.30 -11.07 11.43
CA GLY A 212 -6.72 -9.70 11.75
C GLY A 212 -8.23 -9.59 11.92
N GLY A 213 -9.00 -10.21 11.01
CA GLY A 213 -10.46 -10.27 11.12
C GLY A 213 -10.93 -10.96 12.38
N LEU A 214 -10.35 -12.14 12.70
CA LEU A 214 -10.66 -12.88 13.92
C LEU A 214 -10.31 -12.08 15.18
N LEU A 215 -9.16 -11.41 15.18
CA LEU A 215 -8.73 -10.55 16.29
C LEU A 215 -9.70 -9.38 16.51
N LEU A 216 -10.15 -8.70 15.46
CA LEU A 216 -11.10 -7.59 15.56
C LEU A 216 -12.45 -8.04 16.12
N VAL A 217 -12.90 -9.24 15.74
CA VAL A 217 -14.13 -9.84 16.29
C VAL A 217 -13.92 -10.26 17.75
N ALA A 218 -12.79 -10.90 18.07
CA ALA A 218 -12.47 -11.32 19.45
C ALA A 218 -12.37 -10.13 20.42
N LEU A 219 -11.81 -9.01 19.97
CA LEU A 219 -11.72 -7.76 20.72
C LEU A 219 -13.04 -6.97 20.74
N ARG A 220 -14.11 -7.49 20.11
CA ARG A 220 -15.43 -6.84 19.99
C ARG A 220 -15.40 -5.45 19.34
N VAL A 221 -14.36 -5.15 18.56
CA VAL A 221 -14.24 -3.90 17.79
C VAL A 221 -15.11 -3.96 16.54
N ARG A 222 -15.27 -5.16 15.96
CA ARG A 222 -16.10 -5.46 14.80
C ARG A 222 -16.95 -6.70 15.05
N THR A 223 -18.05 -6.82 14.31
CA THR A 223 -18.90 -8.01 14.31
C THR A 223 -18.61 -8.86 13.08
N MET A 224 -19.03 -10.13 13.10
CA MET A 224 -18.91 -11.03 11.94
C MET A 224 -19.66 -10.52 10.67
N ARG A 225 -20.48 -9.47 10.80
CA ARG A 225 -21.26 -8.89 9.70
C ARG A 225 -20.61 -7.62 9.14
N ASP A 226 -19.61 -7.08 9.84
CA ASP A 226 -18.93 -5.86 9.42
C ASP A 226 -17.96 -6.18 8.28
N TYR A 227 -17.79 -5.21 7.39
CA TYR A 227 -16.84 -5.31 6.31
C TYR A 227 -15.39 -5.21 6.85
N ILE A 228 -14.55 -6.16 6.45
CA ILE A 228 -13.13 -6.19 6.79
C ILE A 228 -12.36 -5.73 5.56
N PRO A 229 -11.39 -4.78 5.70
CA PRO A 229 -10.59 -4.28 4.58
C PRO A 229 -9.61 -5.35 4.08
N TYR A 230 -10.10 -6.28 3.25
CA TYR A 230 -9.33 -7.42 2.80
C TYR A 230 -8.15 -7.03 1.91
N GLY A 231 -8.34 -6.01 1.05
CA GLY A 231 -7.30 -5.46 0.20
C GLY A 231 -6.10 -4.93 0.98
N ALA A 232 -6.33 -4.32 2.15
CA ALA A 232 -5.25 -3.84 3.02
C ALA A 232 -4.33 -4.98 3.51
N TYR A 233 -4.92 -6.12 3.88
CA TYR A 233 -4.16 -7.30 4.30
C TYR A 233 -3.40 -7.95 3.13
N LEU A 234 -3.97 -7.97 1.93
CA LEU A 234 -3.30 -8.44 0.73
C LEU A 234 -2.08 -7.56 0.40
N CYS A 235 -2.22 -6.24 0.49
CA CYS A 235 -1.10 -5.31 0.31
C CYS A 235 0.01 -5.54 1.35
N ALA A 236 -0.35 -5.72 2.64
CA ALA A 236 0.61 -6.01 3.70
C ALA A 236 1.35 -7.34 3.44
N GLY A 237 0.64 -8.40 3.05
CA GLY A 237 1.24 -9.68 2.69
C GLY A 237 2.19 -9.57 1.50
N THR A 238 1.84 -8.74 0.52
CA THR A 238 2.69 -8.49 -0.65
C THR A 238 3.96 -7.74 -0.27
N ILE A 239 3.86 -6.71 0.58
CA ILE A 239 5.04 -6.00 1.10
C ILE A 239 5.96 -7.00 1.80
N ILE A 240 5.44 -7.82 2.71
CA ILE A 240 6.25 -8.84 3.40
C ILE A 240 6.94 -9.77 2.39
N ALA A 241 6.20 -10.30 1.41
CA ALA A 241 6.76 -11.22 0.42
C ALA A 241 7.87 -10.60 -0.44
N LEU A 242 7.73 -9.31 -0.82
CA LEU A 242 8.74 -8.58 -1.57
C LEU A 242 10.05 -8.40 -0.77
N PHE A 243 9.97 -8.37 0.55
CA PHE A 243 11.12 -8.14 1.43
C PHE A 243 11.71 -9.41 2.06
N VAL A 244 11.04 -10.57 2.00
CA VAL A 244 11.51 -11.85 2.58
C VAL A 244 12.43 -12.65 1.63
N ARG A 245 12.65 -12.23 0.42
CA ARG A 245 13.43 -12.93 -0.62
C ARG A 245 14.92 -13.15 -0.30
#